data_2c97707ae4af321b7b5b41212a9693b3
#
_entry.id   2c97707ae4af321b7b5b41212a9693b3
#
_cell.length_a   1.000
_cell.length_b   1.000
_cell.length_c   1.000
_cell.angle_alpha   90.00
_cell.angle_beta   90.00
_cell.angle_gamma   90.00
#
_symmetry.space_group_name_H-M   'P 1'
#
loop_
_entity.id
_entity.type
_entity.pdbx_description
1 polymer ?
#
loop_
_entity_poly.entity_id
_entity_poly.type
_entity_poly.pdbx_seq_one_letter_code
_entity_poly.pdbx_strand_id
1 'polypeptide(L)'
;MVMVVYFLIALNFMIFVYANYLSSFNIDLLLGLNLFFFDSFYWQVLSSMFMHGNWTHLILNMIVLYQFGLLLENYLGWLKFTLLYLVGGVFCSLLSVFYLYLTYNGTLVNLVGASGAIFVLMGFYAFLDKSATKGLIIAGLLMSFVPIFMGVNVAWYSHIFGFICGYIFAKFKIIK
;
A
#
# COMPACT_ATOMS: atom_id res chain seq x y z
N MET A 1 7.23 -19.98 -10.40
CA MET A 1 6.14 -19.46 -11.24
C MET A 1 5.56 -18.25 -10.51
N VAL A 2 5.59 -17.09 -11.13
CA VAL A 2 5.04 -15.85 -10.56
C VAL A 2 3.54 -15.84 -10.85
N MET A 3 2.71 -15.96 -9.82
CA MET A 3 1.25 -16.00 -9.96
C MET A 3 0.55 -15.00 -9.06
N VAL A 4 1.12 -14.71 -7.90
CA VAL A 4 0.48 -13.85 -6.90
C VAL A 4 0.43 -12.40 -7.36
N VAL A 5 1.50 -11.89 -7.98
CA VAL A 5 1.52 -10.52 -8.50
C VAL A 5 0.41 -10.30 -9.53
N TYR A 6 0.27 -11.21 -10.50
CA TYR A 6 -0.79 -11.10 -11.50
C TYR A 6 -2.19 -11.20 -10.89
N PHE A 7 -2.36 -12.08 -9.90
CA PHE A 7 -3.60 -12.20 -9.16
C PHE A 7 -3.93 -10.91 -8.41
N LEU A 8 -2.97 -10.32 -7.70
CA LEU A 8 -3.15 -9.05 -6.98
C LEU A 8 -3.50 -7.91 -7.93
N ILE A 9 -2.83 -7.82 -9.09
CA ILE A 9 -3.14 -6.80 -10.10
C ILE A 9 -4.59 -6.98 -10.60
N ALA A 10 -4.97 -8.19 -11.00
CA ALA A 10 -6.33 -8.47 -11.47
C ALA A 10 -7.38 -8.16 -10.40
N LEU A 11 -7.12 -8.54 -9.14
CA LEU A 11 -8.00 -8.28 -8.01
C LEU A 11 -8.21 -6.77 -7.79
N ASN A 12 -7.14 -5.97 -7.85
CA ASN A 12 -7.24 -4.52 -7.72
C ASN A 12 -8.07 -3.90 -8.85
N PHE A 13 -7.88 -4.37 -10.11
CA PHE A 13 -8.70 -3.91 -11.22
C PHE A 13 -10.19 -4.27 -11.05
N MET A 14 -10.49 -5.51 -10.63
CA MET A 14 -11.88 -5.96 -10.41
C MET A 14 -12.55 -5.15 -9.31
N ILE A 15 -11.86 -4.94 -8.17
CA ILE A 15 -12.40 -4.15 -7.05
C ILE A 15 -12.60 -2.69 -7.48
N PHE A 16 -11.67 -2.10 -8.24
CA PHE A 16 -11.77 -0.74 -8.72
C PHE A 16 -13.00 -0.56 -9.64
N VAL A 17 -13.20 -1.46 -10.60
CA VAL A 17 -14.37 -1.41 -11.50
C VAL A 17 -15.66 -1.58 -10.69
N TYR A 18 -15.69 -2.52 -9.77
CA TYR A 18 -16.86 -2.71 -8.91
C TYR A 18 -17.18 -1.48 -8.08
N ALA A 19 -16.19 -0.93 -7.37
CA ALA A 19 -16.37 0.19 -6.46
C ALA A 19 -16.80 1.49 -7.16
N ASN A 20 -16.23 1.77 -8.34
CA ASN A 20 -16.44 3.05 -9.02
C ASN A 20 -17.58 3.05 -10.05
N TYR A 21 -18.01 1.87 -10.55
CA TYR A 21 -18.97 1.81 -11.65
C TYR A 21 -20.18 0.90 -11.42
N LEU A 22 -20.08 -0.07 -10.51
CA LEU A 22 -21.13 -1.05 -10.29
C LEU A 22 -21.81 -0.94 -8.92
N SER A 23 -21.12 -0.38 -7.92
CA SER A 23 -21.70 -0.19 -6.59
C SER A 23 -22.67 0.98 -6.58
N SER A 24 -23.85 0.78 -6.02
CA SER A 24 -24.85 1.83 -5.77
C SER A 24 -24.61 2.55 -4.43
N PHE A 25 -23.68 2.07 -3.60
CA PHE A 25 -23.35 2.64 -2.29
C PHE A 25 -21.99 3.33 -2.32
N ASN A 26 -21.79 4.30 -1.42
CA ASN A 26 -20.48 4.89 -1.19
C ASN A 26 -19.59 3.87 -0.42
N ILE A 27 -19.03 2.93 -1.18
CA ILE A 27 -18.22 1.82 -0.67
C ILE A 27 -16.87 2.30 -0.14
N ASP A 28 -16.42 3.49 -0.53
CA ASP A 28 -15.13 4.04 -0.16
C ASP A 28 -15.03 4.26 1.36
N LEU A 29 -16.08 4.77 2.00
CA LEU A 29 -16.09 4.95 3.45
C LEU A 29 -16.13 3.62 4.20
N LEU A 30 -16.75 2.60 3.62
CA LEU A 30 -16.87 1.28 4.23
C LEU A 30 -15.57 0.48 4.14
N LEU A 31 -14.90 0.51 2.99
CA LEU A 31 -13.72 -0.30 2.69
C LEU A 31 -12.40 0.46 2.75
N GLY A 32 -12.41 1.78 2.60
CA GLY A 32 -11.24 2.63 2.82
C GLY A 32 -10.90 2.75 4.30
N LEU A 33 -9.63 2.96 4.61
CA LEU A 33 -9.15 3.09 5.98
C LEU A 33 -9.36 4.51 6.50
N ASN A 34 -10.15 4.62 7.56
CA ASN A 34 -10.49 5.88 8.22
C ASN A 34 -10.71 5.66 9.72
N LEU A 35 -11.14 6.70 10.45
CA LEU A 35 -11.31 6.62 11.90
C LEU A 35 -12.45 5.69 12.36
N PHE A 36 -13.34 5.25 11.47
CA PHE A 36 -14.31 4.19 11.79
C PHE A 36 -13.66 2.86 12.14
N PHE A 37 -12.37 2.68 11.83
CA PHE A 37 -11.59 1.55 12.33
C PHE A 37 -11.75 1.40 13.85
N PHE A 38 -11.75 2.49 14.61
CA PHE A 38 -11.93 2.48 16.06
C PHE A 38 -13.39 2.22 16.50
N ASP A 39 -14.34 2.33 15.57
CA ASP A 39 -15.75 1.99 15.74
C ASP A 39 -16.07 0.58 15.22
N SER A 40 -15.10 -0.32 15.29
CA SER A 40 -15.19 -1.75 14.92
C SER A 40 -15.10 -2.08 13.43
N PHE A 41 -14.73 -1.14 12.55
CA PHE A 41 -14.51 -1.42 11.13
C PHE A 41 -13.10 -1.98 10.88
N TYR A 42 -12.72 -3.02 11.61
CA TYR A 42 -11.35 -3.58 11.63
C TYR A 42 -10.88 -4.13 10.28
N TRP A 43 -11.80 -4.52 9.38
CA TRP A 43 -11.45 -4.98 8.02
C TRP A 43 -10.79 -3.89 7.16
N GLN A 44 -10.97 -2.60 7.51
CA GLN A 44 -10.44 -1.49 6.75
C GLN A 44 -8.92 -1.52 6.58
N VAL A 45 -8.17 -2.09 7.53
CA VAL A 45 -6.71 -2.23 7.43
C VAL A 45 -6.28 -3.14 6.27
N LEU A 46 -7.16 -4.05 5.86
CA LEU A 46 -6.92 -4.95 4.73
C LEU A 46 -7.63 -4.47 3.47
N SER A 47 -8.92 -4.13 3.56
CA SER A 47 -9.71 -3.78 2.38
C SER A 47 -9.22 -2.51 1.68
N SER A 48 -8.76 -1.52 2.43
CA SER A 48 -8.23 -0.26 1.89
C SER A 48 -7.05 -0.46 0.93
N MET A 49 -6.27 -1.53 1.12
CA MET A 49 -5.13 -1.88 0.25
C MET A 49 -5.53 -2.21 -1.18
N PHE A 50 -6.80 -2.51 -1.42
CA PHE A 50 -7.34 -2.89 -2.73
C PHE A 50 -8.25 -1.82 -3.33
N MET A 51 -8.57 -0.77 -2.56
CA MET A 51 -9.39 0.35 -3.04
C MET A 51 -8.53 1.39 -3.77
N HIS A 52 -9.06 2.01 -4.82
CA HIS A 52 -8.38 3.08 -5.55
C HIS A 52 -9.37 4.16 -5.98
N GLY A 53 -9.03 5.42 -5.74
CA GLY A 53 -9.95 6.55 -5.99
C GLY A 53 -10.06 6.97 -7.46
N ASN A 54 -9.11 6.64 -8.32
CA ASN A 54 -9.14 6.97 -9.75
C ASN A 54 -8.17 6.09 -10.57
N TRP A 55 -8.31 6.15 -11.91
CA TRP A 55 -7.50 5.37 -12.84
C TRP A 55 -6.00 5.63 -12.73
N THR A 56 -5.59 6.88 -12.59
CA THR A 56 -4.17 7.23 -12.48
C THR A 56 -3.55 6.59 -11.24
N HIS A 57 -4.26 6.67 -10.10
CA HIS A 57 -3.84 6.05 -8.85
C HIS A 57 -3.72 4.53 -8.98
N LEU A 58 -4.72 3.87 -9.57
CA LEU A 58 -4.68 2.42 -9.82
C LEU A 58 -3.50 2.04 -10.72
N ILE A 59 -3.38 2.66 -11.89
CA ILE A 59 -2.38 2.28 -12.90
C ILE A 59 -0.96 2.46 -12.35
N LEU A 60 -0.67 3.59 -11.70
CA LEU A 60 0.65 3.83 -11.11
C LEU A 60 0.99 2.80 -10.03
N ASN A 61 0.03 2.45 -9.15
CA ASN A 61 0.23 1.40 -8.17
C ASN A 61 0.51 0.05 -8.84
N MET A 62 -0.25 -0.32 -9.88
CA MET A 62 -0.08 -1.61 -10.55
C MET A 62 1.24 -1.71 -11.30
N ILE A 63 1.75 -0.62 -11.87
CA ILE A 63 3.08 -0.59 -12.50
C ILE A 63 4.16 -0.87 -11.46
N VAL A 64 4.12 -0.21 -10.31
CA VAL A 64 5.13 -0.39 -9.25
C VAL A 64 5.00 -1.76 -8.60
N LEU A 65 3.75 -2.23 -8.36
CA LEU A 65 3.49 -3.59 -7.88
C LEU A 65 4.02 -4.64 -8.85
N TYR A 66 3.82 -4.47 -10.16
CA TYR A 66 4.37 -5.36 -11.16
C TYR A 66 5.89 -5.43 -11.07
N GLN A 67 6.57 -4.29 -11.02
CA GLN A 67 8.03 -4.22 -11.01
C GLN A 67 8.62 -4.87 -9.75
N PHE A 68 8.26 -4.42 -8.55
CA PHE A 68 8.81 -4.92 -7.30
C PHE A 68 8.21 -6.27 -6.90
N GLY A 69 6.96 -6.51 -7.25
CA GLY A 69 6.29 -7.76 -6.99
C GLY A 69 6.95 -8.93 -7.73
N LEU A 70 7.21 -8.78 -9.03
CA LEU A 70 7.90 -9.83 -9.78
C LEU A 70 9.29 -10.15 -9.24
N LEU A 71 10.06 -9.11 -8.90
CA LEU A 71 11.40 -9.30 -8.33
C LEU A 71 11.33 -10.08 -7.00
N LEU A 72 10.44 -9.67 -6.11
CA LEU A 72 10.35 -10.26 -4.77
C LEU A 72 9.61 -11.60 -4.75
N GLU A 73 8.58 -11.81 -5.58
CA GLU A 73 7.94 -13.14 -5.69
C GLU A 73 8.90 -14.18 -6.24
N ASN A 74 9.74 -13.81 -7.23
CA ASN A 74 10.80 -14.70 -7.72
C ASN A 74 11.87 -15.00 -6.65
N TYR A 75 12.22 -14.01 -5.83
CA TYR A 75 13.25 -14.17 -4.79
C TYR A 75 12.73 -14.94 -3.57
N LEU A 76 11.54 -14.64 -3.08
CA LEU A 76 10.96 -15.17 -1.84
C LEU A 76 10.14 -16.46 -2.06
N GLY A 77 9.61 -16.64 -3.26
CA GLY A 77 8.54 -17.59 -3.56
C GLY A 77 7.16 -17.02 -3.21
N TRP A 78 6.12 -17.63 -3.76
CA TRP A 78 4.75 -17.13 -3.71
C TRP A 78 4.20 -16.91 -2.28
N LEU A 79 4.46 -17.86 -1.37
CA LEU A 79 3.91 -17.81 -0.01
C LEU A 79 4.52 -16.66 0.81
N LYS A 80 5.84 -16.55 0.81
CA LYS A 80 6.55 -15.50 1.56
C LYS A 80 6.28 -14.11 0.97
N PHE A 81 6.19 -14.02 -0.35
CA PHE A 81 5.78 -12.78 -1.01
C PHE A 81 4.36 -12.36 -0.60
N THR A 82 3.42 -13.30 -0.60
CA THR A 82 2.04 -13.02 -0.15
C THR A 82 2.02 -12.55 1.31
N LEU A 83 2.75 -13.21 2.19
CA LEU A 83 2.86 -12.79 3.59
C LEU A 83 3.50 -11.40 3.72
N LEU A 84 4.56 -11.11 2.97
CA LEU A 84 5.19 -9.80 2.97
C LEU A 84 4.20 -8.70 2.54
N TYR A 85 3.47 -8.92 1.44
CA TYR A 85 2.51 -7.96 0.92
C TYR A 85 1.35 -7.74 1.89
N LEU A 86 0.70 -8.82 2.35
CA LEU A 86 -0.50 -8.71 3.19
C LEU A 86 -0.17 -8.29 4.62
N VAL A 87 0.75 -8.98 5.29
CA VAL A 87 1.10 -8.67 6.68
C VAL A 87 1.80 -7.31 6.76
N GLY A 88 2.76 -7.05 5.88
CA GLY A 88 3.43 -5.75 5.82
C GLY A 88 2.47 -4.61 5.53
N GLY A 89 1.55 -4.80 4.57
CA GLY A 89 0.51 -3.84 4.24
C GLY A 89 -0.44 -3.57 5.41
N VAL A 90 -0.89 -4.61 6.13
CA VAL A 90 -1.72 -4.45 7.33
C VAL A 90 -0.98 -3.68 8.43
N PHE A 91 0.30 -4.00 8.70
CA PHE A 91 1.10 -3.23 9.65
C PHE A 91 1.23 -1.76 9.24
N CYS A 92 1.47 -1.49 7.96
CA CYS A 92 1.51 -0.13 7.42
C CYS A 92 0.16 0.58 7.62
N SER A 93 -0.96 -0.09 7.35
CA SER A 93 -2.31 0.44 7.55
C SER A 93 -2.60 0.76 9.02
N LEU A 94 -2.21 -0.13 9.95
CA LEU A 94 -2.34 0.11 11.39
C LEU A 94 -1.57 1.35 11.84
N LEU A 95 -0.32 1.50 11.43
CA LEU A 95 0.47 2.71 11.74
C LEU A 95 -0.17 3.96 11.14
N SER A 96 -0.73 3.83 9.94
CA SER A 96 -1.36 4.96 9.24
C SER A 96 -2.65 5.42 9.93
N VAL A 97 -3.52 4.50 10.38
CA VAL A 97 -4.75 4.88 11.08
C VAL A 97 -4.46 5.45 12.48
N PHE A 98 -3.40 4.95 13.12
CA PHE A 98 -2.93 5.51 14.39
C PHE A 98 -2.41 6.94 14.21
N TYR A 99 -1.66 7.19 13.13
CA TYR A 99 -1.22 8.54 12.78
C TYR A 99 -2.41 9.47 12.52
N LEU A 100 -3.43 8.99 11.76
CA LEU A 100 -4.67 9.76 11.54
C LEU A 100 -5.37 10.10 12.85
N TYR A 101 -5.46 9.14 13.77
CA TYR A 101 -6.08 9.36 15.08
C TYR A 101 -5.37 10.44 15.88
N LEU A 102 -4.04 10.41 15.90
CA LEU A 102 -3.22 11.39 16.65
C LEU A 102 -3.22 12.80 16.01
N THR A 103 -3.46 12.88 14.70
CA THR A 103 -3.44 14.15 13.95
C THR A 103 -4.83 14.63 13.57
N TYR A 104 -5.87 13.99 14.11
CA TYR A 104 -7.26 14.33 13.78
C TYR A 104 -7.60 15.79 14.11
N ASN A 105 -8.10 16.50 13.11
CA ASN A 105 -8.42 17.93 13.16
C ASN A 105 -9.89 18.23 12.82
N GLY A 106 -10.78 17.24 12.91
CA GLY A 106 -12.19 17.36 12.53
C GLY A 106 -12.50 16.96 11.08
N THR A 107 -11.49 16.74 10.24
CA THR A 107 -11.69 16.33 8.85
C THR A 107 -11.56 14.81 8.71
N LEU A 108 -12.58 14.16 8.14
CA LEU A 108 -12.55 12.74 7.86
C LEU A 108 -11.63 12.48 6.65
N VAL A 109 -10.51 11.81 6.90
CA VAL A 109 -9.59 11.34 5.86
C VAL A 109 -9.85 9.87 5.59
N ASN A 110 -9.96 9.50 4.33
CA ASN A 110 -10.16 8.12 3.90
C ASN A 110 -8.95 7.66 3.08
N LEU A 111 -8.19 6.70 3.59
CA LEU A 111 -7.00 6.17 2.94
C LEU A 111 -7.38 4.99 2.06
N VAL A 112 -6.95 5.02 0.83
CA VAL A 112 -7.15 3.97 -0.17
C VAL A 112 -5.89 3.78 -1.00
N GLY A 113 -5.62 2.56 -1.40
CA GLY A 113 -4.55 2.23 -2.34
C GLY A 113 -3.60 1.14 -1.85
N ALA A 114 -3.06 0.42 -2.81
CA ALA A 114 -2.03 -0.60 -2.58
C ALA A 114 -0.68 0.00 -2.16
N SER A 115 -0.53 1.33 -2.23
CA SER A 115 0.78 2.00 -2.11
C SER A 115 1.50 1.71 -0.80
N GLY A 116 0.80 1.65 0.33
CA GLY A 116 1.41 1.29 1.62
C GLY A 116 2.12 -0.07 1.57
N ALA A 117 1.44 -1.11 1.03
CA ALA A 117 2.03 -2.43 0.83
C ALA A 117 3.15 -2.44 -0.22
N ILE A 118 3.00 -1.65 -1.29
CA ILE A 118 4.05 -1.49 -2.32
C ILE A 118 5.30 -0.86 -1.71
N PHE A 119 5.16 0.12 -0.84
CA PHE A 119 6.30 0.71 -0.12
C PHE A 119 6.94 -0.28 0.86
N VAL A 120 6.19 -1.24 1.42
CA VAL A 120 6.78 -2.38 2.14
C VAL A 120 7.68 -3.22 1.22
N LEU A 121 7.23 -3.52 -0.01
CA LEU A 121 8.05 -4.22 -0.99
C LEU A 121 9.32 -3.43 -1.34
N MET A 122 9.20 -2.13 -1.59
CA MET A 122 10.34 -1.26 -1.88
C MET A 122 11.34 -1.19 -0.72
N GLY A 123 10.87 -1.08 0.52
CA GLY A 123 11.71 -1.09 1.72
C GLY A 123 12.43 -2.42 1.93
N PHE A 124 11.73 -3.53 1.69
CA PHE A 124 12.32 -4.88 1.74
C PHE A 124 13.42 -5.02 0.68
N TYR A 125 13.16 -4.61 -0.55
CA TYR A 125 14.14 -4.64 -1.64
C TYR A 125 15.34 -3.72 -1.37
N ALA A 126 15.14 -2.55 -0.78
CA ALA A 126 16.22 -1.64 -0.40
C ALA A 126 17.19 -2.24 0.63
N PHE A 127 16.72 -3.17 1.48
CA PHE A 127 17.60 -3.93 2.37
C PHE A 127 18.42 -4.98 1.61
N LEU A 128 17.83 -5.66 0.63
CA LEU A 128 18.49 -6.68 -0.17
C LEU A 128 19.54 -6.09 -1.12
N ASP A 129 19.21 -4.97 -1.76
CA ASP A 129 20.09 -4.26 -2.69
C ASP A 129 20.42 -2.86 -2.15
N LYS A 130 21.59 -2.76 -1.52
CA LYS A 130 22.08 -1.51 -0.95
C LYS A 130 22.41 -0.46 -2.00
N SER A 131 22.75 -0.89 -3.21
CA SER A 131 23.06 0.03 -4.31
C SER A 131 21.80 0.77 -4.80
N ALA A 132 20.65 0.11 -4.77
CA ALA A 132 19.36 0.68 -5.15
C ALA A 132 18.75 1.60 -4.07
N THR A 133 19.18 1.50 -2.81
CA THR A 133 18.53 2.16 -1.65
C THR A 133 18.34 3.65 -1.85
N LYS A 134 19.39 4.37 -2.30
CA LYS A 134 19.31 5.82 -2.51
C LYS A 134 18.27 6.18 -3.58
N GLY A 135 18.28 5.47 -4.69
CA GLY A 135 17.30 5.67 -5.77
C GLY A 135 15.86 5.39 -5.32
N LEU A 136 15.67 4.34 -4.53
CA LEU A 136 14.35 3.98 -3.99
C LEU A 136 13.81 5.02 -3.00
N ILE A 137 14.67 5.58 -2.16
CA ILE A 137 14.28 6.67 -1.25
C ILE A 137 13.88 7.91 -2.06
N ILE A 138 14.67 8.29 -3.05
CA ILE A 138 14.35 9.45 -3.91
C ILE A 138 13.04 9.21 -4.65
N ALA A 139 12.85 8.05 -5.28
CA ALA A 139 11.62 7.71 -5.96
C ALA A 139 10.42 7.73 -5.01
N GLY A 140 10.56 7.17 -3.81
CA GLY A 140 9.53 7.19 -2.78
C GLY A 140 9.14 8.59 -2.33
N LEU A 141 10.12 9.48 -2.15
CA LEU A 141 9.86 10.89 -1.83
C LEU A 141 9.13 11.60 -2.98
N LEU A 142 9.55 11.38 -4.22
CA LEU A 142 8.88 11.95 -5.39
C LEU A 142 7.43 11.45 -5.50
N MET A 143 7.19 10.15 -5.34
CA MET A 143 5.84 9.57 -5.36
C MET A 143 4.96 10.09 -4.22
N SER A 144 5.55 10.47 -3.08
CA SER A 144 4.82 10.96 -1.91
C SER A 144 4.50 12.45 -2.00
N PHE A 145 5.41 13.27 -2.49
CA PHE A 145 5.31 14.72 -2.35
C PHE A 145 4.98 15.45 -3.66
N VAL A 146 5.42 14.94 -4.83
CA VAL A 146 5.10 15.58 -6.11
C VAL A 146 3.60 15.69 -6.34
N PRO A 147 2.76 14.65 -6.11
CA PRO A 147 1.32 14.77 -6.29
C PRO A 147 0.68 15.83 -5.37
N ILE A 148 1.23 16.04 -4.17
CA ILE A 148 0.72 17.06 -3.23
C ILE A 148 0.88 18.45 -3.82
N PHE A 149 2.02 18.75 -4.46
CA PHE A 149 2.23 20.03 -5.16
C PHE A 149 1.31 20.21 -6.37
N MET A 150 0.76 19.10 -6.89
CA MET A 150 -0.25 19.11 -7.96
C MET A 150 -1.70 19.16 -7.42
N GLY A 151 -1.87 19.36 -6.11
CA GLY A 151 -3.19 19.41 -5.46
C GLY A 151 -3.83 18.03 -5.20
N VAL A 152 -3.06 16.95 -5.32
CA VAL A 152 -3.56 15.60 -5.04
C VAL A 152 -3.21 15.21 -3.61
N ASN A 153 -4.23 14.86 -2.82
CA ASN A 153 -4.01 14.37 -1.46
C ASN A 153 -3.37 12.97 -1.49
N VAL A 154 -2.18 12.88 -0.89
CA VAL A 154 -1.45 11.62 -0.75
C VAL A 154 -1.15 11.36 0.73
N ALA A 155 -1.36 10.14 1.17
CA ALA A 155 -0.99 9.68 2.50
C ALA A 155 0.53 9.42 2.58
N TRP A 156 1.33 10.47 2.45
CA TRP A 156 2.80 10.40 2.44
C TRP A 156 3.38 9.64 3.63
N TYR A 157 2.76 9.77 4.80
CA TYR A 157 3.16 9.05 6.02
C TYR A 157 2.99 7.52 5.88
N SER A 158 1.97 7.05 5.17
CA SER A 158 1.78 5.63 4.86
C SER A 158 2.94 5.08 4.00
N HIS A 159 3.43 5.87 3.05
CA HIS A 159 4.61 5.50 2.25
C HIS A 159 5.86 5.36 3.11
N ILE A 160 6.09 6.30 4.03
CA ILE A 160 7.22 6.24 4.98
C ILE A 160 7.10 5.00 5.89
N PHE A 161 5.93 4.79 6.49
CA PHE A 161 5.70 3.62 7.35
C PHE A 161 5.88 2.31 6.59
N GLY A 162 5.34 2.20 5.38
CA GLY A 162 5.52 1.03 4.52
C GLY A 162 6.99 0.74 4.25
N PHE A 163 7.74 1.74 3.81
CA PHE A 163 9.17 1.58 3.52
C PHE A 163 9.98 1.14 4.74
N ILE A 164 9.74 1.76 5.89
CA ILE A 164 10.41 1.40 7.15
C ILE A 164 10.03 -0.03 7.57
N CYS A 165 8.75 -0.39 7.54
CA CYS A 165 8.29 -1.75 7.87
C CYS A 165 8.96 -2.80 6.98
N GLY A 166 9.00 -2.60 5.66
CA GLY A 166 9.64 -3.52 4.74
C GLY A 166 11.12 -3.69 5.00
N TYR A 167 11.83 -2.59 5.23
CA TYR A 167 13.26 -2.62 5.59
C TYR A 167 13.52 -3.39 6.89
N ILE A 168 12.67 -3.18 7.92
CA ILE A 168 12.75 -3.88 9.20
C ILE A 168 12.47 -5.37 9.01
N PHE A 169 11.44 -5.74 8.25
CA PHE A 169 11.07 -7.15 8.00
C PHE A 169 12.22 -7.92 7.33
N ALA A 170 12.91 -7.28 6.38
CA ALA A 170 14.09 -7.86 5.75
C ALA A 170 15.29 -7.96 6.72
N LYS A 171 15.59 -6.88 7.45
CA LYS A 171 16.71 -6.79 8.40
C LYS A 171 16.63 -7.85 9.50
N PHE A 172 15.47 -8.03 10.08
CA PHE A 172 15.26 -8.99 11.17
C PHE A 172 14.79 -10.37 10.69
N LYS A 173 14.75 -10.58 9.37
CA LYS A 173 14.37 -11.85 8.76
C LYS A 173 13.00 -12.35 9.25
N ILE A 174 12.06 -11.43 9.46
CA ILE A 174 10.70 -11.75 9.92
C ILE A 174 9.99 -12.63 8.88
N ILE A 175 10.24 -12.35 7.60
CA ILE A 175 9.81 -13.17 6.47
C ILE A 175 11.07 -13.64 5.76
N LYS A 176 11.37 -14.94 5.87
CA LYS A 176 12.58 -15.59 5.31
C LYS A 176 12.21 -16.43 4.10
#